data_e81e33cc56d70d974c4bd7fcda8f859c
#
_entry.id   e81e33cc56d70d974c4bd7fcda8f859c
#
_cell.length_a   1.000
_cell.length_b   1.000
_cell.length_c   1.000
_cell.angle_alpha   90.00
_cell.angle_beta   90.00
_cell.angle_gamma   90.00
#
_symmetry.space_group_name_H-M   'P 1'
#
loop_
_entity.id
_entity.type
_entity.pdbx_description
1 polymer ?
#
loop_
_entity_poly.entity_id
_entity_poly.type
_entity_poly.pdbx_seq_one_letter_code
_entity_poly.pdbx_strand_id
1 'polypeptide(L)'
;IMPSLVGSEMCIRDSILGGLGHLVVVDLWNAKSFRKLSLHSKLVLTTTGLLILIGTVFFFLLENQNSMLHMGLIEKIGNAFFQSVTTRTAGFNTIDVGNIKTPTALLLMALMFIGGAPLSAAGGIKVTTFVIATIAIFNTIRKEKNNSIFNREISERYIQLSFVTILISIAFIGMVTFILTIINSNIPLIKVLFEVVSAFGTVGLTMDLTSEYYNWTEFIIIIVMLCGKIGLLNISRALVPPKDPKNYRYTKGHIHL
;
A
#
# COMPACT_ATOMS: atom_id res chain seq x y z
N ILE A 1 -22.51 -9.46 -11.56
CA ILE A 1 -23.37 -8.33 -11.18
C ILE A 1 -22.61 -7.08 -11.60
N MET A 2 -22.98 -6.46 -12.73
CA MET A 2 -22.48 -5.12 -13.05
C MET A 2 -23.01 -4.17 -11.97
N PRO A 3 -22.17 -3.55 -11.13
CA PRO A 3 -22.65 -2.48 -10.29
C PRO A 3 -23.11 -1.36 -11.21
N SER A 4 -24.34 -0.88 -11.01
CA SER A 4 -24.80 0.33 -11.70
C SER A 4 -23.74 1.41 -11.49
N LEU A 5 -23.52 2.30 -12.47
CA LEU A 5 -22.57 3.43 -12.39
C LEU A 5 -22.67 4.18 -11.05
N VAL A 6 -23.89 4.30 -10.52
CA VAL A 6 -24.18 4.91 -9.20
C VAL A 6 -23.55 4.13 -8.04
N GLY A 7 -23.58 2.79 -8.06
CA GLY A 7 -22.94 1.97 -7.01
C GLY A 7 -21.41 2.07 -7.04
N SER A 8 -20.81 2.15 -8.23
CA SER A 8 -19.35 2.30 -8.36
C SER A 8 -18.86 3.68 -7.89
N GLU A 9 -19.61 4.75 -8.14
CA GLU A 9 -19.28 6.09 -7.67
C GLU A 9 -19.30 6.20 -6.14
N MET A 10 -20.27 5.59 -5.47
CA MET A 10 -20.33 5.56 -4.01
C MET A 10 -19.12 4.80 -3.44
N CYS A 11 -18.82 3.61 -3.98
CA CYS A 11 -17.66 2.82 -3.56
C CYS A 11 -16.34 3.58 -3.75
N ILE A 12 -16.18 4.33 -4.85
CA ILE A 12 -15.00 5.16 -5.09
C ILE A 12 -14.84 6.25 -4.01
N ARG A 13 -15.93 6.98 -3.73
CA ARG A 13 -15.92 8.05 -2.72
C ARG A 13 -15.59 7.51 -1.33
N ASP A 14 -16.24 6.44 -0.92
CA ASP A 14 -16.03 5.82 0.40
C ASP A 14 -14.60 5.29 0.55
N SER A 15 -14.06 4.67 -0.50
CA SER A 15 -12.69 4.15 -0.49
C SER A 15 -11.65 5.26 -0.42
N ILE A 16 -11.84 6.34 -1.17
CA ILE A 16 -10.92 7.49 -1.13
C ILE A 16 -10.99 8.16 0.24
N LEU A 17 -12.18 8.47 0.74
CA LEU A 17 -12.34 9.13 2.04
C LEU A 17 -11.84 8.26 3.19
N GLY A 18 -12.17 6.97 3.19
CA GLY A 18 -11.67 6.00 4.17
C GLY A 18 -10.17 5.83 4.16
N GLY A 19 -9.53 5.91 2.98
CA GLY A 19 -8.08 5.83 2.79
C GLY A 19 -7.31 7.09 3.15
N LEU A 20 -7.93 8.28 3.10
CA LEU A 20 -7.29 9.55 3.46
C LEU A 20 -7.07 9.71 4.96
N GLY A 21 -7.87 9.02 5.79
CA GLY A 21 -7.81 9.14 7.24
C GLY A 21 -8.48 10.41 7.78
N HIS A 22 -9.02 10.28 8.99
CA HIS A 22 -9.86 11.34 9.58
C HIS A 22 -9.12 12.66 9.81
N LEU A 23 -7.81 12.65 10.11
CA LEU A 23 -7.04 13.88 10.29
C LEU A 23 -6.99 14.72 9.00
N VAL A 24 -6.81 14.08 7.85
CA VAL A 24 -6.79 14.77 6.55
C VAL A 24 -8.16 15.31 6.21
N VAL A 25 -9.22 14.56 6.50
CA VAL A 25 -10.61 14.99 6.24
C VAL A 25 -10.96 16.22 7.09
N VAL A 26 -10.63 16.21 8.39
CA VAL A 26 -10.84 17.37 9.28
C VAL A 26 -10.03 18.58 8.84
N ASP A 27 -8.78 18.36 8.43
CA ASP A 27 -7.90 19.43 7.95
C ASP A 27 -8.43 20.06 6.65
N LEU A 28 -8.95 19.23 5.73
CA LEU A 28 -9.62 19.70 4.49
C LEU A 28 -10.88 20.52 4.80
N TRP A 29 -11.67 20.10 5.79
CA TRP A 29 -12.88 20.81 6.19
C TRP A 29 -12.57 22.21 6.75
N ASN A 30 -11.50 22.31 7.55
CA ASN A 30 -11.10 23.55 8.19
C ASN A 30 -10.29 24.49 7.28
N ALA A 31 -9.49 23.91 6.35
CA ALA A 31 -8.62 24.67 5.47
C ALA A 31 -9.33 25.04 4.18
N LYS A 32 -9.74 26.30 4.03
CA LYS A 32 -10.34 26.83 2.78
C LYS A 32 -9.39 26.88 1.57
N SER A 33 -8.10 26.49 1.73
CA SER A 33 -7.09 26.53 0.65
C SER A 33 -6.00 25.49 0.89
N PHE A 34 -5.51 24.84 -0.21
CA PHE A 34 -4.41 23.87 -0.17
C PHE A 34 -3.14 24.39 0.52
N ARG A 35 -2.86 25.69 0.39
CA ARG A 35 -1.68 26.31 1.03
C ARG A 35 -1.73 26.29 2.55
N LYS A 36 -2.92 26.30 3.14
CA LYS A 36 -3.15 26.32 4.60
C LYS A 36 -3.18 24.93 5.23
N LEU A 37 -3.20 23.86 4.42
CA LEU A 37 -3.17 22.49 4.90
C LEU A 37 -1.87 22.18 5.65
N SER A 38 -1.96 21.28 6.62
CA SER A 38 -0.79 20.72 7.31
C SER A 38 0.16 20.01 6.34
N LEU A 39 1.42 19.87 6.69
CA LEU A 39 2.40 19.11 5.89
C LEU A 39 1.91 17.67 5.67
N HIS A 40 1.36 17.05 6.72
CA HIS A 40 0.81 15.70 6.67
C HIS A 40 -0.28 15.58 5.60
N SER A 41 -1.28 16.46 5.63
CA SER A 41 -2.40 16.44 4.67
C SER A 41 -1.94 16.70 3.23
N LYS A 42 -0.99 17.61 3.02
CA LYS A 42 -0.40 17.86 1.70
C LYS A 42 0.27 16.60 1.15
N LEU A 43 1.10 15.94 1.95
CA LEU A 43 1.79 14.71 1.56
C LEU A 43 0.81 13.59 1.21
N VAL A 44 -0.18 13.37 2.07
CA VAL A 44 -1.18 12.32 1.84
C VAL A 44 -1.98 12.57 0.57
N LEU A 45 -2.49 13.80 0.37
CA LEU A 45 -3.31 14.13 -0.80
C LEU A 45 -2.53 14.05 -2.10
N THR A 46 -1.33 14.64 -2.16
CA THR A 46 -0.51 14.62 -3.37
C THR A 46 -0.10 13.22 -3.74
N THR A 47 0.33 12.42 -2.77
CA THR A 47 0.77 11.05 -3.04
C THR A 47 -0.39 10.13 -3.40
N THR A 48 -1.52 10.25 -2.70
CA THR A 48 -2.72 9.46 -3.02
C THR A 48 -3.20 9.76 -4.43
N GLY A 49 -3.29 11.03 -4.80
CA GLY A 49 -3.67 11.45 -6.15
C GLY A 49 -2.69 10.93 -7.22
N LEU A 50 -1.38 11.04 -6.97
CA LEU A 50 -0.35 10.54 -7.87
C LEU A 50 -0.43 9.02 -8.07
N LEU A 51 -0.58 8.25 -6.98
CA LEU A 51 -0.66 6.79 -7.04
C LEU A 51 -1.94 6.31 -7.74
N ILE A 52 -3.09 6.99 -7.53
CA ILE A 52 -4.31 6.69 -8.26
C ILE A 52 -4.12 6.97 -9.76
N LEU A 53 -3.52 8.10 -10.12
CA LEU A 53 -3.28 8.47 -11.51
C LEU A 53 -2.34 7.47 -12.19
N ILE A 54 -1.21 7.16 -11.55
CA ILE A 54 -0.24 6.17 -12.07
C ILE A 54 -0.94 4.81 -12.22
N GLY A 55 -1.66 4.33 -11.20
CA GLY A 55 -2.38 3.07 -11.26
C GLY A 55 -3.39 3.02 -12.40
N THR A 56 -4.17 4.09 -12.59
CA THR A 56 -5.16 4.20 -13.66
C THR A 56 -4.51 4.12 -15.04
N VAL A 57 -3.46 4.91 -15.27
CA VAL A 57 -2.77 4.96 -16.56
C VAL A 57 -2.14 3.60 -16.89
N PHE A 58 -1.37 3.03 -15.96
CA PHE A 58 -0.72 1.74 -16.22
C PHE A 58 -1.72 0.60 -16.35
N PHE A 59 -2.77 0.55 -15.54
CA PHE A 59 -3.81 -0.45 -15.67
C PHE A 59 -4.50 -0.37 -17.04
N PHE A 60 -4.86 0.83 -17.48
CA PHE A 60 -5.44 1.06 -18.79
C PHE A 60 -4.51 0.58 -19.92
N LEU A 61 -3.22 0.93 -19.87
CA LEU A 61 -2.26 0.53 -20.91
C LEU A 61 -2.06 -0.99 -20.97
N LEU A 62 -2.01 -1.66 -19.82
CA LEU A 62 -1.74 -3.10 -19.74
C LEU A 62 -2.98 -3.95 -20.13
N GLU A 63 -4.18 -3.55 -19.71
CA GLU A 63 -5.40 -4.35 -19.86
C GLU A 63 -6.33 -3.90 -21.00
N ASN A 64 -6.01 -2.84 -21.71
CA ASN A 64 -6.83 -2.30 -22.80
C ASN A 64 -7.19 -3.36 -23.88
N GLN A 65 -6.26 -4.27 -24.15
CA GLN A 65 -6.40 -5.34 -25.17
C GLN A 65 -6.59 -6.74 -24.54
N ASN A 66 -6.89 -6.83 -23.25
CA ASN A 66 -7.12 -8.07 -22.53
C ASN A 66 -8.50 -8.04 -21.86
N SER A 67 -8.54 -7.85 -20.56
CA SER A 67 -9.79 -7.90 -19.78
C SER A 67 -10.81 -6.83 -20.15
N MET A 68 -10.39 -5.73 -20.80
CA MET A 68 -11.26 -4.64 -21.26
C MET A 68 -11.52 -4.61 -22.77
N LEU A 69 -11.24 -5.70 -23.50
CA LEU A 69 -11.29 -5.72 -24.97
C LEU A 69 -12.67 -5.28 -25.52
N HIS A 70 -13.76 -5.74 -24.92
CA HIS A 70 -15.14 -5.51 -25.39
C HIS A 70 -15.82 -4.26 -24.82
N MET A 71 -15.10 -3.45 -24.05
CA MET A 71 -15.64 -2.27 -23.38
C MET A 71 -15.44 -1.01 -24.23
N GLY A 72 -16.37 -0.05 -24.14
CA GLY A 72 -16.21 1.29 -24.72
C GLY A 72 -15.09 2.09 -24.05
N LEU A 73 -14.57 3.11 -24.73
CA LEU A 73 -13.42 3.89 -24.21
C LEU A 73 -13.70 4.52 -22.84
N ILE A 74 -14.90 5.06 -22.64
CA ILE A 74 -15.31 5.68 -21.36
C ILE A 74 -15.38 4.63 -20.26
N GLU A 75 -15.94 3.44 -20.55
CA GLU A 75 -16.00 2.33 -19.62
C GLU A 75 -14.60 1.81 -19.25
N LYS A 76 -13.69 1.73 -20.22
CA LYS A 76 -12.28 1.35 -19.98
C LYS A 76 -11.58 2.30 -19.01
N ILE A 77 -11.74 3.60 -19.20
CA ILE A 77 -11.16 4.61 -18.31
C ILE A 77 -11.79 4.53 -16.92
N GLY A 78 -13.11 4.38 -16.85
CA GLY A 78 -13.84 4.24 -15.58
C GLY A 78 -13.42 3.00 -14.81
N ASN A 79 -13.29 1.84 -15.47
CA ASN A 79 -12.84 0.60 -14.87
C ASN A 79 -11.36 0.66 -14.44
N ALA A 80 -10.49 1.25 -15.25
CA ALA A 80 -9.09 1.43 -14.88
C ALA A 80 -8.94 2.35 -13.65
N PHE A 81 -9.71 3.42 -13.58
CA PHE A 81 -9.76 4.31 -12.41
C PHE A 81 -10.30 3.57 -11.18
N PHE A 82 -11.42 2.85 -11.32
CA PHE A 82 -11.99 2.06 -10.24
C PHE A 82 -10.99 1.03 -9.71
N GLN A 83 -10.33 0.30 -10.62
CA GLN A 83 -9.35 -0.73 -10.25
C GLN A 83 -8.11 -0.15 -9.55
N SER A 84 -7.70 1.06 -9.91
CA SER A 84 -6.65 1.78 -9.19
C SER A 84 -7.08 2.20 -7.78
N VAL A 85 -8.33 2.67 -7.62
CA VAL A 85 -8.87 3.06 -6.31
C VAL A 85 -9.10 1.85 -5.42
N THR A 86 -9.61 0.73 -5.95
CA THR A 86 -9.94 -0.47 -5.18
C THR A 86 -8.70 -1.11 -4.52
N THR A 87 -7.50 -0.94 -5.09
CA THR A 87 -6.24 -1.39 -4.46
C THR A 87 -5.98 -0.73 -3.11
N ARG A 88 -6.71 0.34 -2.77
CA ARG A 88 -6.58 1.06 -1.50
C ARG A 88 -7.61 0.62 -0.48
N THR A 89 -7.68 -0.71 -0.28
CA THR A 89 -8.50 -1.37 0.76
C THR A 89 -10.01 -1.30 0.55
N ALA A 90 -10.48 -1.24 -0.71
CA ALA A 90 -11.89 -1.35 -1.04
C ALA A 90 -12.31 -2.81 -1.30
N GLY A 91 -11.48 -3.58 -2.01
CA GLY A 91 -11.70 -5.01 -2.25
C GLY A 91 -12.78 -5.36 -3.26
N PHE A 92 -13.41 -4.35 -3.88
CA PHE A 92 -14.39 -4.58 -4.94
C PHE A 92 -13.70 -4.65 -6.30
N ASN A 93 -14.15 -5.54 -7.16
CA ASN A 93 -13.67 -5.67 -8.53
C ASN A 93 -14.80 -5.49 -9.53
N THR A 94 -14.51 -4.77 -10.60
CA THR A 94 -15.39 -4.62 -11.78
C THR A 94 -14.91 -5.49 -12.94
N ILE A 95 -13.69 -6.03 -12.82
CA ILE A 95 -13.01 -6.87 -13.80
C ILE A 95 -12.59 -8.14 -13.09
N ASP A 96 -12.62 -9.24 -13.81
CA ASP A 96 -12.13 -10.52 -13.30
C ASP A 96 -10.60 -10.45 -13.08
N VAL A 97 -10.20 -10.43 -11.81
CA VAL A 97 -8.80 -10.33 -11.38
C VAL A 97 -8.06 -11.66 -11.63
N GLY A 98 -8.78 -12.79 -11.72
CA GLY A 98 -8.18 -14.10 -11.99
C GLY A 98 -7.52 -14.18 -13.38
N ASN A 99 -8.02 -13.40 -14.34
CA ASN A 99 -7.61 -13.42 -15.75
C ASN A 99 -6.76 -12.22 -16.20
N ILE A 100 -6.23 -11.41 -15.29
CA ILE A 100 -5.35 -10.30 -15.62
C ILE A 100 -3.95 -10.77 -16.03
N LYS A 101 -3.24 -9.94 -16.78
CA LYS A 101 -1.84 -10.21 -17.15
C LYS A 101 -0.92 -10.16 -15.93
N THR A 102 0.15 -10.96 -15.94
CA THR A 102 1.18 -10.96 -14.90
C THR A 102 1.75 -9.56 -14.59
N PRO A 103 2.07 -8.69 -15.58
CA PRO A 103 2.51 -7.34 -15.29
C PRO A 103 1.46 -6.50 -14.55
N THR A 104 0.18 -6.71 -14.87
CA THR A 104 -0.94 -6.03 -14.18
C THR A 104 -1.06 -6.50 -12.73
N ALA A 105 -0.91 -7.81 -12.50
CA ALA A 105 -0.89 -8.36 -11.14
C ALA A 105 0.25 -7.75 -10.30
N LEU A 106 1.46 -7.62 -10.87
CA LEU A 106 2.60 -6.96 -10.21
C LEU A 106 2.32 -5.48 -9.90
N LEU A 107 1.71 -4.75 -10.84
CA LEU A 107 1.29 -3.36 -10.62
C LEU A 107 0.29 -3.25 -9.46
N LEU A 108 -0.74 -4.10 -9.47
CA LEU A 108 -1.75 -4.10 -8.40
C LEU A 108 -1.12 -4.46 -7.05
N MET A 109 -0.22 -5.45 -7.00
CA MET A 109 0.52 -5.80 -5.77
C MET A 109 1.33 -4.62 -5.23
N ALA A 110 2.03 -3.88 -6.10
CA ALA A 110 2.78 -2.70 -5.69
C ALA A 110 1.86 -1.60 -5.13
N LEU A 111 0.70 -1.39 -5.73
CA LEU A 111 -0.29 -0.42 -5.25
C LEU A 111 -0.96 -0.87 -3.94
N MET A 112 -1.27 -2.17 -3.79
CA MET A 112 -1.85 -2.75 -2.57
C MET A 112 -0.88 -2.70 -1.38
N PHE A 113 0.43 -2.87 -1.64
CA PHE A 113 1.47 -2.77 -0.64
C PHE A 113 1.55 -1.36 -0.01
N ILE A 114 1.30 -0.32 -0.83
CA ILE A 114 1.21 1.07 -0.38
C ILE A 114 -0.25 1.34 0.02
N GLY A 115 -0.58 1.12 1.27
CA GLY A 115 -1.93 1.33 1.81
C GLY A 115 -2.35 2.80 1.89
N GLY A 116 -3.24 3.12 2.83
CA GLY A 116 -3.73 4.48 3.03
C GLY A 116 -2.91 5.34 3.99
N ALA A 117 -3.49 6.47 4.38
CA ALA A 117 -2.89 7.39 5.34
C ALA A 117 -2.82 6.79 6.76
N PRO A 118 -1.96 7.30 7.63
CA PRO A 118 -2.04 7.03 9.05
C PRO A 118 -3.42 7.39 9.62
N LEU A 119 -3.90 6.58 10.57
CA LEU A 119 -5.23 6.74 11.18
C LEU A 119 -6.39 6.62 10.17
N SER A 120 -6.17 5.93 9.05
CA SER A 120 -7.20 5.53 8.10
C SER A 120 -7.67 4.10 8.37
N ALA A 121 -8.76 3.69 7.72
CA ALA A 121 -9.24 2.31 7.74
C ALA A 121 -8.30 1.34 7.03
N ALA A 122 -7.39 1.82 6.19
CA ALA A 122 -6.50 1.03 5.35
C ALA A 122 -5.38 0.32 6.12
N GLY A 123 -5.06 -0.93 5.71
CA GLY A 123 -3.89 -1.67 6.17
C GLY A 123 -2.62 -1.37 5.37
N GLY A 124 -1.65 -2.28 5.40
CA GLY A 124 -0.40 -2.15 4.66
C GLY A 124 0.54 -1.04 5.16
N ILE A 125 1.54 -0.73 4.33
CA ILE A 125 2.48 0.37 4.61
C ILE A 125 1.78 1.70 4.39
N LYS A 126 1.90 2.60 5.35
CA LYS A 126 1.25 3.92 5.26
C LYS A 126 1.87 4.77 4.15
N VAL A 127 1.03 5.52 3.44
CA VAL A 127 1.46 6.43 2.35
C VAL A 127 2.56 7.38 2.82
N THR A 128 2.47 7.90 4.04
CA THR A 128 3.50 8.78 4.61
C THR A 128 4.85 8.08 4.78
N THR A 129 4.86 6.81 5.20
CA THR A 129 6.07 5.98 5.31
C THR A 129 6.73 5.80 3.95
N PHE A 130 5.93 5.48 2.92
CA PHE A 130 6.41 5.33 1.56
C PHE A 130 7.02 6.64 1.02
N VAL A 131 6.33 7.77 1.18
CA VAL A 131 6.81 9.08 0.69
C VAL A 131 8.09 9.50 1.38
N ILE A 132 8.17 9.38 2.71
CA ILE A 132 9.38 9.75 3.47
C ILE A 132 10.58 8.93 2.98
N ALA A 133 10.42 7.62 2.80
CA ALA A 133 11.48 6.76 2.30
C ALA A 133 11.88 7.14 0.86
N THR A 134 10.92 7.38 -0.02
CA THR A 134 11.17 7.77 -1.41
C THR A 134 11.95 9.08 -1.49
N ILE A 135 11.56 10.09 -0.71
CA ILE A 135 12.26 11.38 -0.70
C ILE A 135 13.66 11.26 -0.14
N ALA A 136 13.82 10.47 0.95
CA ALA A 136 15.16 10.23 1.50
C ALA A 136 16.08 9.57 0.47
N ILE A 137 15.58 8.62 -0.35
CA ILE A 137 16.32 8.01 -1.45
C ILE A 137 16.73 9.08 -2.48
N PHE A 138 15.76 9.89 -2.95
CA PHE A 138 16.03 10.94 -3.95
C PHE A 138 17.04 11.98 -3.44
N ASN A 139 16.91 12.44 -2.20
CA ASN A 139 17.84 13.43 -1.62
C ASN A 139 19.24 12.82 -1.43
N THR A 140 19.34 11.55 -1.05
CA THR A 140 20.62 10.85 -0.96
C THR A 140 21.30 10.74 -2.32
N ILE A 141 20.56 10.41 -3.39
CA ILE A 141 21.07 10.36 -4.77
C ILE A 141 21.53 11.75 -5.23
N ARG A 142 20.80 12.81 -4.86
CA ARG A 142 21.14 14.20 -5.18
C ARG A 142 22.25 14.78 -4.30
N LYS A 143 22.72 14.02 -3.30
CA LYS A 143 23.70 14.47 -2.31
C LYS A 143 23.26 15.71 -1.52
N GLU A 144 21.96 15.91 -1.36
CA GLU A 144 21.42 16.99 -0.55
C GLU A 144 21.61 16.67 0.95
N LYS A 145 22.10 17.65 1.71
CA LYS A 145 22.39 17.48 3.14
C LYS A 145 21.15 17.42 4.01
N ASN A 146 20.05 18.03 3.57
CA ASN A 146 18.82 18.16 4.37
C ASN A 146 17.63 17.52 3.66
N ASN A 147 16.93 16.65 4.37
CA ASN A 147 15.69 16.05 3.89
C ASN A 147 14.52 17.00 4.16
N SER A 148 14.22 17.87 3.20
CA SER A 148 13.14 18.86 3.30
C SER A 148 12.04 18.62 2.26
N ILE A 149 10.78 18.84 2.67
CA ILE A 149 9.59 18.79 1.81
C ILE A 149 8.70 19.98 2.14
N PHE A 150 8.16 20.66 1.13
CA PHE A 150 7.30 21.83 1.32
C PHE A 150 7.90 22.85 2.31
N ASN A 151 9.21 23.10 2.23
CA ASN A 151 9.98 23.99 3.11
C ASN A 151 9.98 23.58 4.61
N ARG A 152 9.83 22.28 4.90
CA ARG A 152 9.94 21.73 6.26
C ARG A 152 10.89 20.54 6.27
N GLU A 153 11.76 20.49 7.26
CA GLU A 153 12.73 19.42 7.45
C GLU A 153 12.07 18.18 8.09
N ILE A 154 12.43 17.01 7.60
CA ILE A 154 11.98 15.71 8.14
C ILE A 154 13.08 15.18 9.05
N SER A 155 12.72 14.87 10.30
CA SER A 155 13.66 14.28 11.26
C SER A 155 14.19 12.94 10.78
N GLU A 156 15.51 12.70 10.94
CA GLU A 156 16.19 11.45 10.60
C GLU A 156 15.53 10.22 11.22
N ARG A 157 14.96 10.38 12.41
CA ARG A 157 14.23 9.31 13.09
C ARG A 157 13.06 8.78 12.26
N TYR A 158 12.29 9.65 11.61
CA TYR A 158 11.17 9.22 10.75
C TYR A 158 11.67 8.53 9.50
N ILE A 159 12.78 8.96 8.95
CA ILE A 159 13.42 8.32 7.79
C ILE A 159 13.86 6.90 8.14
N GLN A 160 14.60 6.72 9.24
CA GLN A 160 15.03 5.40 9.71
C GLN A 160 13.84 4.47 9.98
N LEU A 161 12.81 4.96 10.68
CA LEU A 161 11.60 4.20 10.95
C LEU A 161 10.87 3.80 9.67
N SER A 162 10.87 4.65 8.65
CA SER A 162 10.23 4.35 7.35
C SER A 162 10.95 3.21 6.63
N PHE A 163 12.28 3.24 6.57
CA PHE A 163 13.06 2.15 5.98
C PHE A 163 12.89 0.83 6.74
N VAL A 164 12.98 0.87 8.07
CA VAL A 164 12.76 -0.31 8.91
C VAL A 164 11.38 -0.92 8.68
N THR A 165 10.33 -0.09 8.63
CA THR A 165 8.96 -0.55 8.38
C THR A 165 8.84 -1.25 7.02
N ILE A 166 9.39 -0.65 5.96
CA ILE A 166 9.36 -1.22 4.61
C ILE A 166 10.10 -2.56 4.57
N LEU A 167 11.32 -2.62 5.10
CA LEU A 167 12.13 -3.84 5.10
C LEU A 167 11.46 -4.99 5.87
N ILE A 168 10.95 -4.72 7.07
CA ILE A 168 10.25 -5.73 7.87
C ILE A 168 8.99 -6.22 7.14
N SER A 169 8.26 -5.32 6.48
CA SER A 169 7.05 -5.70 5.74
C SER A 169 7.36 -6.58 4.53
N ILE A 170 8.41 -6.25 3.77
CA ILE A 170 8.86 -7.07 2.63
C ILE A 170 9.34 -8.44 3.12
N ALA A 171 10.15 -8.48 4.18
CA ALA A 171 10.64 -9.72 4.76
C ALA A 171 9.49 -10.61 5.27
N PHE A 172 8.49 -10.02 5.93
CA PHE A 172 7.30 -10.71 6.42
C PHE A 172 6.46 -11.30 5.26
N ILE A 173 6.17 -10.52 4.23
CA ILE A 173 5.44 -10.97 3.03
C ILE A 173 6.22 -12.11 2.36
N GLY A 174 7.53 -11.96 2.17
CA GLY A 174 8.38 -12.99 1.57
C GLY A 174 8.37 -14.30 2.37
N MET A 175 8.50 -14.20 3.71
CA MET A 175 8.46 -15.36 4.61
C MET A 175 7.11 -16.09 4.54
N VAL A 176 6.00 -15.36 4.62
CA VAL A 176 4.66 -15.96 4.53
C VAL A 176 4.42 -16.59 3.16
N THR A 177 4.78 -15.89 2.08
CA THR A 177 4.67 -16.42 0.72
C THR A 177 5.45 -17.73 0.58
N PHE A 178 6.68 -17.79 1.12
CA PHE A 178 7.50 -19.00 1.11
C PHE A 178 6.81 -20.16 1.85
N ILE A 179 6.29 -19.92 3.05
CA ILE A 179 5.55 -20.93 3.84
C ILE A 179 4.33 -21.43 3.06
N LEU A 180 3.51 -20.52 2.52
CA LEU A 180 2.30 -20.88 1.77
C LEU A 180 2.60 -21.65 0.47
N THR A 181 3.71 -21.33 -0.20
CA THR A 181 4.15 -22.06 -1.39
C THR A 181 4.57 -23.49 -1.07
N ILE A 182 5.15 -23.73 0.11
CA ILE A 182 5.46 -25.11 0.58
C ILE A 182 4.17 -25.89 0.84
N ILE A 183 3.19 -25.28 1.49
CA ILE A 183 1.91 -25.93 1.82
C ILE A 183 1.10 -26.21 0.55
N ASN A 184 1.10 -25.28 -0.40
CA ASN A 184 0.31 -25.33 -1.63
C ASN A 184 1.21 -25.41 -2.87
N SER A 185 2.00 -26.45 -3.00
CA SER A 185 3.01 -26.60 -4.07
C SER A 185 2.46 -26.60 -5.51
N ASN A 186 1.18 -26.88 -5.69
CA ASN A 186 0.53 -26.92 -7.00
C ASN A 186 0.07 -25.53 -7.50
N ILE A 187 0.11 -24.50 -6.66
CA ILE A 187 -0.39 -23.16 -6.98
C ILE A 187 0.76 -22.29 -7.51
N PRO A 188 0.57 -21.55 -8.61
CA PRO A 188 1.58 -20.64 -9.13
C PRO A 188 1.98 -19.57 -8.10
N LEU A 189 3.29 -19.35 -7.93
CA LEU A 189 3.86 -18.40 -6.97
C LEU A 189 3.24 -17.00 -7.06
N ILE A 190 2.94 -16.53 -8.29
CA ILE A 190 2.36 -15.19 -8.51
C ILE A 190 0.99 -15.04 -7.84
N LYS A 191 0.18 -16.10 -7.88
CA LYS A 191 -1.13 -16.09 -7.26
C LYS A 191 -1.00 -16.09 -5.73
N VAL A 192 -0.12 -16.93 -5.17
CA VAL A 192 0.14 -16.97 -3.72
C VAL A 192 0.66 -15.61 -3.22
N LEU A 193 1.61 -15.01 -3.94
CA LEU A 193 2.15 -13.70 -3.59
C LEU A 193 1.06 -12.61 -3.65
N PHE A 194 0.19 -12.65 -4.66
CA PHE A 194 -0.92 -11.71 -4.80
C PHE A 194 -1.86 -11.76 -3.60
N GLU A 195 -2.25 -12.98 -3.16
CA GLU A 195 -3.11 -13.17 -1.98
C GLU A 195 -2.45 -12.67 -0.69
N VAL A 196 -1.16 -12.99 -0.48
CA VAL A 196 -0.42 -12.54 0.71
C VAL A 196 -0.31 -11.01 0.75
N VAL A 197 -0.02 -10.37 -0.40
CA VAL A 197 0.05 -8.90 -0.49
C VAL A 197 -1.32 -8.26 -0.28
N SER A 198 -2.38 -8.84 -0.88
CA SER A 198 -3.76 -8.40 -0.69
C SER A 198 -4.19 -8.52 0.76
N ALA A 199 -3.87 -9.64 1.41
CA ALA A 199 -4.14 -9.86 2.83
C ALA A 199 -3.38 -8.86 3.71
N PHE A 200 -2.07 -8.66 3.47
CA PHE A 200 -1.26 -7.70 4.21
C PHE A 200 -1.74 -6.26 4.03
N GLY A 201 -2.10 -5.89 2.80
CA GLY A 201 -2.72 -4.59 2.51
C GLY A 201 -4.14 -4.45 3.05
N THR A 202 -4.77 -5.55 3.52
CA THR A 202 -6.21 -5.62 3.88
C THR A 202 -7.11 -5.12 2.75
N VAL A 203 -6.76 -5.47 1.51
CA VAL A 203 -7.45 -4.99 0.30
C VAL A 203 -8.67 -5.84 -0.02
N GLY A 204 -8.53 -7.17 -0.03
CA GLY A 204 -9.61 -8.10 -0.31
C GLY A 204 -9.74 -8.52 -1.78
N LEU A 205 -8.80 -8.12 -2.65
CA LEU A 205 -8.73 -8.64 -4.02
C LEU A 205 -8.12 -10.04 -4.01
N THR A 206 -8.67 -10.95 -4.82
CA THR A 206 -8.21 -12.34 -4.95
C THR A 206 -8.05 -12.71 -6.42
N MET A 207 -7.14 -13.65 -6.70
CA MET A 207 -6.99 -14.31 -8.00
C MET A 207 -7.64 -15.70 -7.98
N ASP A 208 -8.84 -15.81 -7.40
CA ASP A 208 -9.69 -17.01 -7.31
C ASP A 208 -9.07 -18.21 -6.58
N LEU A 209 -8.15 -17.94 -5.64
CA LEU A 209 -7.49 -18.99 -4.88
C LEU A 209 -8.18 -19.40 -3.59
N THR A 210 -9.08 -18.59 -3.07
CA THR A 210 -9.73 -18.83 -1.77
C THR A 210 -10.48 -20.16 -1.69
N SER A 211 -10.97 -20.68 -2.82
CA SER A 211 -11.65 -21.99 -2.89
C SER A 211 -10.69 -23.19 -2.97
N GLU A 212 -9.41 -22.96 -3.26
CA GLU A 212 -8.39 -24.01 -3.46
C GLU A 212 -7.49 -24.19 -2.22
N TYR A 213 -7.65 -23.34 -1.20
CA TYR A 213 -6.80 -23.38 -0.02
C TYR A 213 -7.20 -24.49 0.97
N TYR A 214 -6.19 -25.10 1.60
CA TYR A 214 -6.37 -25.91 2.78
C TYR A 214 -6.73 -25.04 4.00
N ASN A 215 -7.47 -25.56 4.96
CA ASN A 215 -7.91 -24.85 6.18
C ASN A 215 -6.78 -24.09 6.92
N TRP A 216 -5.56 -24.63 6.93
CA TRP A 216 -4.40 -23.99 7.55
C TRP A 216 -3.93 -22.73 6.80
N THR A 217 -4.12 -22.67 5.51
CA THR A 217 -3.77 -21.50 4.68
C THR A 217 -4.65 -20.31 5.04
N GLU A 218 -5.95 -20.53 5.20
CA GLU A 218 -6.89 -19.48 5.62
C GLU A 218 -6.51 -18.89 6.97
N PHE A 219 -6.13 -19.74 7.94
CA PHE A 219 -5.69 -19.27 9.24
C PHE A 219 -4.43 -18.39 9.17
N ILE A 220 -3.46 -18.76 8.33
CA ILE A 220 -2.25 -17.95 8.10
C ILE A 220 -2.63 -16.61 7.46
N ILE A 221 -3.53 -16.59 6.48
CA ILE A 221 -4.01 -15.37 5.83
C ILE A 221 -4.70 -14.43 6.83
N ILE A 222 -5.51 -14.95 7.77
CA ILE A 222 -6.13 -14.15 8.83
C ILE A 222 -5.06 -13.47 9.70
N ILE A 223 -3.99 -14.20 10.08
CA ILE A 223 -2.87 -13.62 10.83
C ILE A 223 -2.18 -12.51 10.03
N VAL A 224 -1.96 -12.71 8.72
CA VAL A 224 -1.38 -11.70 7.84
C VAL A 224 -2.23 -10.43 7.78
N MET A 225 -3.55 -10.56 7.64
CA MET A 225 -4.49 -9.44 7.67
C MET A 225 -4.40 -8.66 8.99
N LEU A 226 -4.34 -9.36 10.13
CA LEU A 226 -4.20 -8.75 11.44
C LEU A 226 -2.88 -7.96 11.57
N CYS A 227 -1.77 -8.59 11.15
CA CYS A 227 -0.45 -7.96 11.15
C CYS A 227 -0.40 -6.72 10.25
N GLY A 228 -0.99 -6.79 9.06
CA GLY A 228 -1.07 -5.67 8.14
C GLY A 228 -1.92 -4.51 8.65
N LYS A 229 -3.01 -4.81 9.38
CA LYS A 229 -3.90 -3.80 9.98
C LYS A 229 -3.26 -3.05 11.13
N ILE A 230 -2.66 -3.77 12.07
CA ILE A 230 -2.00 -3.18 13.26
C ILE A 230 -0.70 -2.49 12.86
N GLY A 231 -0.01 -3.01 11.85
CA GLY A 231 1.32 -2.60 11.42
C GLY A 231 2.43 -3.30 12.19
N LEU A 232 3.33 -3.96 11.49
CA LEU A 232 4.42 -4.77 12.05
C LEU A 232 5.32 -3.99 13.02
N LEU A 233 5.57 -2.72 12.76
CA LEU A 233 6.36 -1.87 13.64
C LEU A 233 5.69 -1.64 15.01
N ASN A 234 4.37 -1.53 15.04
CA ASN A 234 3.64 -1.37 16.30
C ASN A 234 3.63 -2.67 17.09
N ILE A 235 3.48 -3.81 16.41
CA ILE A 235 3.57 -5.14 17.03
C ILE A 235 4.97 -5.32 17.63
N SER A 236 6.04 -5.00 16.89
CA SER A 236 7.41 -5.15 17.39
C SER A 236 7.69 -4.28 18.62
N ARG A 237 7.14 -3.05 18.66
CA ARG A 237 7.27 -2.15 19.80
C ARG A 237 6.51 -2.63 21.03
N ALA A 238 5.36 -3.29 20.84
CA ALA A 238 4.58 -3.85 21.93
C ALA A 238 5.27 -5.07 22.56
N LEU A 239 5.99 -5.86 21.75
CA LEU A 239 6.68 -7.07 22.20
C LEU A 239 8.07 -6.82 22.80
N VAL A 240 8.74 -5.73 22.41
CA VAL A 240 10.09 -5.40 22.87
C VAL A 240 10.02 -4.22 23.84
N PRO A 241 10.28 -4.42 25.13
CA PRO A 241 10.28 -3.32 26.09
C PRO A 241 11.40 -2.31 25.76
N PRO A 242 11.19 -1.02 26.03
CA PRO A 242 12.22 -0.02 25.81
C PRO A 242 13.43 -0.34 26.68
N LYS A 243 14.63 -0.39 26.06
CA LYS A 243 15.89 -0.51 26.83
C LYS A 243 16.25 0.84 27.37
N ASP A 244 16.74 0.86 28.62
CA ASP A 244 17.28 2.06 29.22
C ASP A 244 18.40 2.64 28.35
N PRO A 245 18.46 3.97 28.21
CA PRO A 245 19.51 4.62 27.45
C PRO A 245 20.88 4.32 28.09
N LYS A 246 21.78 3.72 27.32
CA LYS A 246 23.15 3.48 27.78
C LYS A 246 23.85 4.83 27.93
N ASN A 247 24.45 5.05 29.09
CA ASN A 247 25.21 6.29 29.39
C ASN A 247 26.58 6.39 28.70
N TYR A 248 26.89 5.47 27.78
CA TYR A 248 28.16 5.47 27.03
C TYR A 248 27.92 5.28 25.53
N ARG A 249 28.79 5.88 24.72
CA ARG A 249 28.85 5.68 23.26
C ARG A 249 30.12 4.94 22.91
N TYR A 250 30.00 3.93 22.04
CA TYR A 250 31.18 3.28 21.45
C TYR A 250 31.85 4.21 20.45
N THR A 251 33.17 4.02 20.27
CA THR A 251 33.96 4.70 19.23
C THR A 251 33.42 4.33 17.84
N LYS A 252 33.41 5.31 16.92
CA LYS A 252 32.96 5.11 15.53
C LYS A 252 33.99 4.22 14.81
N GLY A 253 33.55 3.06 14.33
CA GLY A 253 34.29 2.22 13.38
C GLY A 253 34.12 2.72 11.95
N HIS A 254 35.17 2.65 11.13
CA HIS A 254 35.09 2.92 9.68
C HIS A 254 34.77 1.61 8.96
N ILE A 255 33.73 1.64 8.14
CA ILE A 255 33.34 0.56 7.24
C ILE A 255 33.42 1.09 5.82
N HIS A 256 34.15 0.39 4.95
CA HIS A 256 34.19 0.70 3.51
C HIS A 256 32.98 0.05 2.83
N LEU A 257 32.20 0.85 2.09
CA LEU A 257 31.07 0.44 1.26
C LEU A 257 31.46 0.52 -0.21
#